data_46f766ed0292f85006b4b099793f359a
#
_entry.id   46f766ed0292f85006b4b099793f359a
#
_cell.length_a   1.000
_cell.length_b   1.000
_cell.length_c   1.000
_cell.angle_alpha   90.00
_cell.angle_beta   90.00
_cell.angle_gamma   90.00
#
_symmetry.space_group_name_H-M   'P 1'
#
loop_
_entity.id
_entity.type
_entity.pdbx_description
1 polymer ?
#
loop_
_entity_poly.entity_id
_entity_poly.type
_entity_poly.pdbx_seq_one_letter_code
_entity_poly.pdbx_strand_id
1 'polypeptide(L)'
;LYSVLHCACAYAESRPNVLWIYLEDISGWLSCYGETLIETPNFDRLAARGIRFDRFYTPAGVCSATRSATIVGAMQTSFGIHNHRSGRPNFRGQTMGAAFDDIRLPAGVEPLPVLMKKAGYFTFNQSGKDDYNFKWSPDDFYSPNSKTNLWRNRKDGQPFFGQVQLRGGKLGNRAKPVIDPATVPVPPYYPDIPEVREEIAHHYDCLLKTDQEIGDLLDQLEKDGLTDSTYIFCFSDHGYKLHRHKQFLYEGGIHMPLLVGRPRY
;
A
#
# COMPACT_ATOMS: atom_id res chain seq x y z
N LEU A 1 -0.31 -53.17 -32.63
CA LEU A 1 -1.13 -52.04 -32.11
C LEU A 1 -0.38 -51.46 -30.93
N TYR A 2 0.43 -50.42 -31.17
CA TYR A 2 1.07 -49.65 -30.11
C TYR A 2 0.13 -48.49 -29.71
N SER A 3 -0.42 -48.58 -28.51
CA SER A 3 -1.23 -47.51 -27.92
C SER A 3 -0.26 -46.45 -27.35
N VAL A 4 -0.13 -45.29 -28.02
CA VAL A 4 0.62 -44.16 -27.52
C VAL A 4 -0.26 -43.44 -26.50
N LEU A 5 0.00 -43.66 -25.19
CA LEU A 5 -0.58 -42.84 -24.13
C LEU A 5 -0.01 -41.43 -24.27
N HIS A 6 -0.79 -40.51 -24.80
CA HIS A 6 -0.53 -39.09 -24.69
C HIS A 6 -0.85 -38.66 -23.23
N CYS A 7 0.18 -38.60 -22.40
CA CYS A 7 0.09 -37.90 -21.11
C CYS A 7 0.02 -36.39 -21.39
N ALA A 8 -1.19 -35.87 -21.54
CA ALA A 8 -1.40 -34.43 -21.53
C ALA A 8 -1.11 -33.93 -20.10
N CYS A 9 0.14 -33.56 -19.83
CA CYS A 9 0.43 -32.69 -18.71
C CYS A 9 -0.30 -31.38 -18.96
N ALA A 10 -1.50 -31.25 -18.41
CA ALA A 10 -2.13 -29.97 -18.22
C ALA A 10 -1.21 -29.18 -17.27
N TYR A 11 -0.38 -28.33 -17.84
CA TYR A 11 0.22 -27.24 -17.07
C TYR A 11 -0.99 -26.40 -16.60
N ALA A 12 -1.46 -26.67 -15.41
CA ALA A 12 -2.28 -25.70 -14.69
C ALA A 12 -1.37 -24.47 -14.53
N GLU A 13 -1.59 -23.45 -15.36
CA GLU A 13 -0.92 -22.17 -15.17
C GLU A 13 -1.13 -21.76 -13.71
N SER A 14 -0.07 -21.84 -12.92
CA SER A 14 -0.13 -21.47 -11.52
C SER A 14 -0.42 -19.96 -11.47
N ARG A 15 -1.63 -19.62 -11.02
CA ARG A 15 -2.01 -18.21 -10.86
C ARG A 15 -1.05 -17.53 -9.88
N PRO A 16 -0.47 -16.36 -10.25
CA PRO A 16 0.49 -15.68 -9.40
C PRO A 16 -0.17 -15.19 -8.10
N ASN A 17 0.61 -15.10 -7.06
CA ASN A 17 0.25 -14.34 -5.87
C ASN A 17 0.32 -12.85 -6.15
N VAL A 18 -0.46 -12.07 -5.40
CA VAL A 18 -0.45 -10.61 -5.46
C VAL A 18 -0.30 -10.04 -4.05
N LEU A 19 0.73 -9.23 -3.84
CA LEU A 19 1.00 -8.56 -2.58
C LEU A 19 1.01 -7.05 -2.77
N TRP A 20 0.13 -6.36 -2.06
CA TRP A 20 0.16 -4.91 -1.94
C TRP A 20 0.85 -4.51 -0.65
N ILE A 21 1.91 -3.73 -0.75
CA ILE A 21 2.60 -3.09 0.36
C ILE A 21 2.18 -1.62 0.34
N TYR A 22 1.26 -1.27 1.24
CA TYR A 22 0.81 0.09 1.41
C TYR A 22 1.74 0.86 2.34
N LEU A 23 2.24 1.98 1.86
CA LEU A 23 3.03 2.93 2.63
C LEU A 23 2.10 4.09 3.02
N GLU A 24 2.00 4.39 4.30
CA GLU A 24 1.15 5.47 4.77
C GLU A 24 1.95 6.76 4.94
N ASP A 25 1.45 7.88 4.40
CA ASP A 25 2.06 9.21 4.52
C ASP A 25 3.54 9.25 4.06
N ILE A 26 3.90 8.59 2.95
CA ILE A 26 5.27 8.50 2.44
C ILE A 26 5.42 9.31 1.14
N SER A 27 6.40 10.23 1.11
CA SER A 27 6.86 10.89 -0.12
C SER A 27 7.88 10.02 -0.87
N GLY A 28 8.13 10.35 -2.13
CA GLY A 28 9.08 9.62 -2.99
C GLY A 28 10.56 9.92 -2.73
N TRP A 29 10.94 10.30 -1.51
CA TRP A 29 12.33 10.61 -1.15
C TRP A 29 13.10 9.32 -0.80
N LEU A 30 13.30 8.50 -1.83
CA LEU A 30 13.91 7.19 -1.76
C LEU A 30 15.14 7.14 -2.68
N SER A 31 16.16 6.36 -2.35
CA SER A 31 17.39 6.26 -3.16
C SER A 31 17.10 5.80 -4.60
N CYS A 32 16.19 4.87 -4.82
CA CYS A 32 15.78 4.46 -6.16
C CYS A 32 15.06 5.57 -6.97
N TYR A 33 14.61 6.65 -6.34
CA TYR A 33 14.08 7.85 -7.00
C TYR A 33 15.05 9.02 -7.04
N GLY A 34 16.33 8.81 -6.65
CA GLY A 34 17.38 9.80 -6.74
C GLY A 34 17.64 10.58 -5.44
N GLU A 35 17.05 10.17 -4.31
CA GLU A 35 17.43 10.72 -3.01
C GLU A 35 18.87 10.34 -2.64
N THR A 36 19.61 11.29 -2.10
CA THR A 36 21.05 11.13 -1.77
C THR A 36 21.37 11.32 -0.29
N LEU A 37 20.42 11.84 0.50
CA LEU A 37 20.63 12.05 1.94
C LEU A 37 20.59 10.75 2.73
N ILE A 38 19.76 9.81 2.28
CA ILE A 38 19.59 8.49 2.90
C ILE A 38 19.73 7.37 1.87
N GLU A 39 20.10 6.20 2.34
CA GLU A 39 20.04 4.96 1.56
C GLU A 39 18.84 4.14 1.97
N THR A 40 18.09 3.64 0.98
CA THR A 40 16.91 2.79 1.17
C THR A 40 17.08 1.48 0.38
N PRO A 41 18.04 0.60 0.82
CA PRO A 41 18.47 -0.54 0.04
C PRO A 41 17.39 -1.59 -0.23
N ASN A 42 16.36 -1.68 0.63
CA ASN A 42 15.27 -2.63 0.43
C ASN A 42 14.24 -2.13 -0.60
N PHE A 43 14.01 -0.82 -0.68
CA PHE A 43 13.30 -0.23 -1.80
C PHE A 43 14.09 -0.42 -3.11
N ASP A 44 15.41 -0.24 -3.07
CA ASP A 44 16.28 -0.44 -4.24
C ASP A 44 16.27 -1.90 -4.71
N ARG A 45 16.31 -2.86 -3.76
CA ARG A 45 16.16 -4.31 -4.02
C ARG A 45 14.84 -4.60 -4.74
N LEU A 46 13.73 -3.99 -4.32
CA LEU A 46 12.44 -4.16 -4.97
C LEU A 46 12.42 -3.52 -6.35
N ALA A 47 12.96 -2.31 -6.51
CA ALA A 47 13.05 -1.61 -7.78
C ALA A 47 13.89 -2.41 -8.81
N ALA A 48 15.02 -2.99 -8.39
CA ALA A 48 15.89 -3.80 -9.23
C ALA A 48 15.24 -5.11 -9.73
N ARG A 49 14.19 -5.59 -9.06
CA ARG A 49 13.45 -6.80 -9.44
C ARG A 49 12.30 -6.56 -10.41
N GLY A 50 12.01 -5.32 -10.75
CA GLY A 50 10.81 -5.04 -11.51
C GLY A 50 10.79 -3.70 -12.21
N ILE A 51 9.76 -2.92 -11.96
CA ILE A 51 9.51 -1.64 -12.61
C ILE A 51 9.33 -0.58 -11.53
N ARG A 52 10.09 0.52 -11.69
CA ARG A 52 9.85 1.77 -10.96
C ARG A 52 9.04 2.69 -11.86
N PHE A 53 7.96 3.23 -11.33
CA PHE A 53 7.11 4.19 -12.03
C PHE A 53 7.52 5.61 -11.63
N ASP A 54 8.00 6.40 -12.59
CA ASP A 54 8.43 7.79 -12.35
C ASP A 54 7.24 8.75 -12.27
N ARG A 55 6.06 8.35 -12.76
CA ARG A 55 4.85 9.17 -12.80
C ARG A 55 3.64 8.38 -12.32
N PHE A 56 3.61 8.09 -11.04
CA PHE A 56 2.45 7.49 -10.39
C PHE A 56 1.75 8.56 -9.54
N TYR A 57 0.48 8.81 -9.83
CA TYR A 57 -0.35 9.78 -9.12
C TYR A 57 -1.50 9.10 -8.43
N THR A 58 -1.64 9.35 -7.12
CA THR A 58 -2.78 8.89 -6.35
C THR A 58 -4.00 9.80 -6.62
N PRO A 59 -5.23 9.26 -6.59
CA PRO A 59 -6.43 10.01 -6.96
C PRO A 59 -6.83 11.07 -5.94
N ALA A 60 -6.26 11.06 -4.75
CA ALA A 60 -6.50 12.05 -3.70
C ALA A 60 -5.30 12.15 -2.74
N GLY A 61 -5.05 13.34 -2.21
CA GLY A 61 -3.98 13.57 -1.23
C GLY A 61 -4.32 13.11 0.20
N VAL A 62 -5.26 12.15 0.38
CA VAL A 62 -5.72 11.72 1.72
C VAL A 62 -6.08 10.23 1.75
N CYS A 63 -5.79 9.59 2.88
CA CYS A 63 -5.82 8.13 3.04
C CYS A 63 -7.15 7.50 2.58
N SER A 64 -8.28 7.85 3.21
CA SER A 64 -9.53 7.14 2.99
C SER A 64 -10.08 7.31 1.57
N ALA A 65 -9.91 8.49 0.96
CA ALA A 65 -10.33 8.73 -0.41
C ALA A 65 -9.47 7.92 -1.42
N THR A 66 -8.14 7.98 -1.28
CA THR A 66 -7.23 7.18 -2.11
C THR A 66 -7.46 5.68 -1.92
N ARG A 67 -7.56 5.21 -0.68
CA ARG A 67 -7.76 3.78 -0.39
C ARG A 67 -9.08 3.28 -0.92
N SER A 68 -10.14 4.08 -0.81
CA SER A 68 -11.46 3.75 -1.38
C SER A 68 -11.40 3.66 -2.91
N ALA A 69 -10.77 4.62 -3.58
CA ALA A 69 -10.61 4.59 -5.03
C ALA A 69 -9.79 3.38 -5.49
N THR A 70 -8.65 3.13 -4.84
CA THR A 70 -7.74 2.04 -5.21
C THR A 70 -8.39 0.67 -5.04
N ILE A 71 -9.11 0.43 -3.93
CA ILE A 71 -9.71 -0.88 -3.66
C ILE A 71 -10.91 -1.17 -4.57
N VAL A 72 -11.60 -0.12 -5.05
CA VAL A 72 -12.72 -0.23 -5.98
C VAL A 72 -12.25 -0.21 -7.43
N GLY A 73 -11.06 0.30 -7.72
CA GLY A 73 -10.53 0.44 -9.07
C GLY A 73 -11.21 1.56 -9.89
N ALA A 74 -11.71 2.60 -9.21
CA ALA A 74 -12.37 3.73 -9.84
C ALA A 74 -12.14 5.03 -9.06
N MET A 75 -12.31 6.16 -9.73
CA MET A 75 -12.18 7.47 -9.07
C MET A 75 -13.21 7.60 -7.93
N GLN A 76 -12.75 8.04 -6.78
CA GLN A 76 -13.56 8.18 -5.57
C GLN A 76 -14.76 9.12 -5.74
N THR A 77 -14.65 10.08 -6.65
CA THR A 77 -15.74 11.02 -6.98
C THR A 77 -16.89 10.36 -7.71
N SER A 78 -16.65 9.25 -8.43
CA SER A 78 -17.69 8.52 -9.15
C SER A 78 -18.74 7.90 -8.24
N PHE A 79 -18.38 7.64 -6.98
CA PHE A 79 -19.27 6.98 -6.00
C PHE A 79 -19.52 7.81 -4.74
N GLY A 80 -19.11 9.07 -4.71
CA GLY A 80 -19.28 9.94 -3.55
C GLY A 80 -18.40 9.58 -2.34
N ILE A 81 -17.37 8.73 -2.54
CA ILE A 81 -16.47 8.23 -1.49
C ILE A 81 -15.17 9.06 -1.36
N HIS A 82 -15.21 10.33 -1.77
CA HIS A 82 -14.06 11.21 -1.89
C HIS A 82 -13.72 12.02 -0.62
N ASN A 83 -14.63 12.10 0.34
CA ASN A 83 -14.38 12.83 1.57
C ASN A 83 -13.53 12.02 2.56
N HIS A 84 -12.71 12.70 3.37
CA HIS A 84 -11.93 12.03 4.39
C HIS A 84 -12.83 11.42 5.46
N ARG A 85 -12.85 10.07 5.51
CA ARG A 85 -13.59 9.26 6.51
C ARG A 85 -15.10 9.49 6.53
N SER A 86 -15.66 9.75 5.37
CA SER A 86 -17.10 9.96 5.21
C SER A 86 -17.97 8.75 5.58
N GLY A 87 -17.39 7.55 5.64
CA GLY A 87 -18.08 6.32 6.08
C GLY A 87 -18.04 6.05 7.59
N ARG A 88 -17.62 7.02 8.41
CA ARG A 88 -17.51 6.82 9.87
C ARG A 88 -18.52 7.69 10.62
N PRO A 89 -19.54 7.08 11.29
CA PRO A 89 -20.56 7.82 12.03
C PRO A 89 -19.99 8.64 13.18
N ASN A 90 -18.93 8.15 13.80
CA ASN A 90 -18.27 8.82 14.92
C ASN A 90 -16.77 8.94 14.67
N PHE A 91 -16.26 10.15 14.60
CA PHE A 91 -14.83 10.40 14.51
C PHE A 91 -14.41 11.39 15.62
N ARG A 92 -13.49 10.98 16.48
CA ARG A 92 -12.98 11.77 17.62
C ARG A 92 -14.09 12.33 18.53
N GLY A 93 -15.15 11.55 18.79
CA GLY A 93 -16.27 11.97 19.63
C GLY A 93 -17.25 12.95 18.97
N GLN A 94 -17.08 13.26 17.70
CA GLN A 94 -18.04 14.03 16.91
C GLN A 94 -18.92 13.06 16.11
N THR A 95 -20.24 13.19 16.25
CA THR A 95 -21.20 12.48 15.42
C THR A 95 -21.17 13.12 14.03
N MET A 96 -20.67 12.39 13.05
CA MET A 96 -20.82 12.75 11.64
C MET A 96 -22.26 12.42 11.25
N GLY A 97 -22.93 13.34 10.56
CA GLY A 97 -24.36 13.18 10.26
C GLY A 97 -24.70 11.88 9.53
N ALA A 98 -25.90 11.37 9.72
CA ALA A 98 -26.41 10.10 9.18
C ALA A 98 -26.24 9.92 7.65
N ALA A 99 -26.06 11.00 6.90
CA ALA A 99 -25.80 10.98 5.46
C ALA A 99 -24.45 10.30 5.09
N PHE A 100 -23.52 10.15 6.04
CA PHE A 100 -22.22 9.53 5.82
C PHE A 100 -22.17 8.04 6.20
N ASP A 101 -23.18 7.54 6.91
CA ASP A 101 -23.19 6.19 7.45
C ASP A 101 -23.56 5.12 6.42
N ASP A 102 -24.10 5.53 5.28
CA ASP A 102 -24.79 4.62 4.37
C ASP A 102 -24.31 4.72 2.91
N ILE A 103 -23.08 5.19 2.68
CA ILE A 103 -22.51 5.16 1.34
C ILE A 103 -22.35 3.71 0.93
N ARG A 104 -23.10 3.30 -0.11
CA ARG A 104 -23.04 1.98 -0.70
C ARG A 104 -22.50 2.06 -2.12
N LEU A 105 -21.65 1.12 -2.47
CA LEU A 105 -21.25 0.99 -3.86
C LEU A 105 -22.44 0.60 -4.72
N PRO A 106 -22.54 1.09 -5.97
CA PRO A 106 -23.59 0.68 -6.90
C PRO A 106 -23.61 -0.83 -7.13
N ALA A 107 -24.77 -1.37 -7.49
CA ALA A 107 -24.91 -2.77 -7.83
C ALA A 107 -23.94 -3.14 -9.00
N GLY A 108 -23.22 -4.24 -8.84
CA GLY A 108 -22.23 -4.70 -9.81
C GLY A 108 -20.83 -4.10 -9.64
N VAL A 109 -20.62 -3.14 -8.75
CA VAL A 109 -19.31 -2.62 -8.39
C VAL A 109 -18.79 -3.40 -7.18
N GLU A 110 -17.76 -4.22 -7.41
CA GLU A 110 -17.18 -5.06 -6.36
C GLU A 110 -15.72 -4.65 -6.10
N PRO A 111 -15.34 -4.44 -4.83
CA PRO A 111 -13.96 -4.18 -4.45
C PRO A 111 -13.02 -5.35 -4.81
N LEU A 112 -11.77 -5.04 -5.10
CA LEU A 112 -10.78 -6.02 -5.53
C LEU A 112 -10.66 -7.25 -4.61
N PRO A 113 -10.64 -7.14 -3.26
CA PRO A 113 -10.57 -8.32 -2.40
C PRO A 113 -11.75 -9.29 -2.61
N VAL A 114 -12.96 -8.76 -2.87
CA VAL A 114 -14.14 -9.58 -3.15
C VAL A 114 -13.96 -10.34 -4.46
N LEU A 115 -13.50 -9.67 -5.52
CA LEU A 115 -13.21 -10.29 -6.82
C LEU A 115 -12.14 -11.37 -6.70
N MET A 116 -11.05 -11.07 -6.00
CA MET A 116 -9.95 -12.02 -5.78
C MET A 116 -10.41 -13.24 -4.97
N LYS A 117 -11.23 -13.03 -3.94
CA LYS A 117 -11.81 -14.13 -3.16
C LYS A 117 -12.74 -15.00 -3.99
N LYS A 118 -13.61 -14.42 -4.83
CA LYS A 118 -14.45 -15.14 -5.80
C LYS A 118 -13.62 -15.92 -6.81
N ALA A 119 -12.45 -15.40 -7.19
CA ALA A 119 -11.48 -16.09 -8.04
C ALA A 119 -10.71 -17.21 -7.31
N GLY A 120 -10.98 -17.47 -6.03
CA GLY A 120 -10.37 -18.54 -5.24
C GLY A 120 -9.07 -18.19 -4.56
N TYR A 121 -8.68 -16.91 -4.51
CA TYR A 121 -7.52 -16.45 -3.77
C TYR A 121 -7.78 -16.46 -2.26
N PHE A 122 -6.76 -16.75 -1.48
CA PHE A 122 -6.74 -16.42 -0.06
C PHE A 122 -6.50 -14.92 0.09
N THR A 123 -7.43 -14.20 0.71
CA THR A 123 -7.37 -12.74 0.83
C THR A 123 -7.12 -12.31 2.27
N PHE A 124 -6.20 -11.36 2.49
CA PHE A 124 -5.87 -10.86 3.82
C PHE A 124 -5.48 -9.37 3.82
N ASN A 125 -5.56 -8.75 5.00
CA ASN A 125 -5.04 -7.40 5.26
C ASN A 125 -4.29 -7.41 6.60
N GLN A 126 -2.96 -7.41 6.52
CA GLN A 126 -2.10 -7.38 7.69
C GLN A 126 -2.00 -5.95 8.23
N SER A 127 -2.08 -5.81 9.57
CA SER A 127 -2.12 -4.54 10.30
C SER A 127 -3.42 -3.74 10.14
N GLY A 128 -4.39 -4.24 9.37
CA GLY A 128 -5.81 -3.94 9.46
C GLY A 128 -6.25 -2.50 9.21
N LYS A 129 -5.45 -1.69 8.49
CA LYS A 129 -5.93 -0.37 8.09
C LYS A 129 -6.79 -0.49 6.83
N ASP A 130 -8.08 -0.31 7.00
CA ASP A 130 -9.06 -0.37 5.93
C ASP A 130 -9.45 1.03 5.43
N ASP A 131 -9.87 1.91 6.31
CA ASP A 131 -10.16 3.34 6.09
C ASP A 131 -11.05 3.63 4.84
N TYR A 132 -11.89 2.67 4.43
CA TYR A 132 -12.76 2.80 3.27
C TYR A 132 -13.99 3.66 3.57
N ASN A 133 -14.39 4.49 2.62
CA ASN A 133 -15.50 5.45 2.73
C ASN A 133 -16.86 4.91 2.27
N PHE A 134 -17.06 3.61 2.31
CA PHE A 134 -18.30 2.94 1.95
C PHE A 134 -18.57 1.79 2.91
N LYS A 135 -19.82 1.33 2.93
CA LYS A 135 -20.21 0.18 3.74
C LYS A 135 -19.63 -1.10 3.16
N TRP A 136 -18.92 -1.85 3.98
CA TRP A 136 -18.28 -3.12 3.63
C TRP A 136 -18.24 -4.04 4.85
N SER A 137 -17.92 -5.31 4.63
CA SER A 137 -17.75 -6.31 5.68
C SER A 137 -16.39 -6.98 5.58
N PRO A 138 -15.66 -7.17 6.69
CA PRO A 138 -14.42 -7.95 6.70
C PRO A 138 -14.60 -9.38 6.15
N ASP A 139 -15.76 -10.00 6.41
CA ASP A 139 -16.05 -11.37 5.95
C ASP A 139 -16.26 -11.45 4.43
N ASP A 140 -16.71 -10.36 3.79
CA ASP A 140 -16.76 -10.29 2.33
C ASP A 140 -15.38 -10.13 1.72
N PHE A 141 -14.52 -9.32 2.35
CA PHE A 141 -13.19 -8.96 1.83
C PHE A 141 -12.14 -10.02 2.09
N TYR A 142 -12.10 -10.58 3.31
CA TYR A 142 -10.97 -11.37 3.76
C TYR A 142 -11.36 -12.83 4.01
N SER A 143 -10.40 -13.70 3.83
CA SER A 143 -10.58 -15.14 4.08
C SER A 143 -10.64 -15.43 5.59
N PRO A 144 -11.28 -16.52 6.02
CA PRO A 144 -11.19 -16.98 7.39
C PRO A 144 -9.72 -17.15 7.84
N ASN A 145 -9.43 -16.84 9.10
CA ASN A 145 -8.08 -16.90 9.67
C ASN A 145 -7.01 -16.02 9.00
N SER A 146 -7.43 -14.96 8.31
CA SER A 146 -6.53 -14.07 7.55
C SER A 146 -5.93 -12.92 8.38
N LYS A 147 -6.26 -12.81 9.68
CA LYS A 147 -5.80 -11.72 10.56
C LYS A 147 -4.34 -11.84 11.01
N THR A 148 -3.81 -13.05 10.95
CA THR A 148 -2.44 -13.38 11.40
C THR A 148 -1.74 -14.25 10.38
N ASN A 149 -0.40 -14.32 10.47
CA ASN A 149 0.44 -15.20 9.66
C ASN A 149 0.48 -14.89 8.16
N LEU A 150 0.03 -13.71 7.71
CA LEU A 150 0.06 -13.30 6.31
C LEU A 150 -0.59 -14.37 5.41
N TRP A 151 0.15 -14.81 4.38
CA TRP A 151 -0.24 -15.83 3.40
C TRP A 151 -0.18 -17.28 3.92
N ARG A 152 0.39 -17.52 5.12
CA ARG A 152 0.69 -18.90 5.60
C ARG A 152 -0.54 -19.69 6.03
N ASN A 153 -1.68 -19.02 6.23
CA ASN A 153 -2.96 -19.68 6.57
C ASN A 153 -3.78 -20.11 5.34
N ARG A 154 -3.25 -19.90 4.11
CA ARG A 154 -3.87 -20.37 2.88
C ARG A 154 -3.75 -21.90 2.76
N LYS A 155 -4.59 -22.50 1.93
CA LYS A 155 -4.46 -23.90 1.55
C LYS A 155 -3.22 -24.11 0.69
N ASP A 156 -2.70 -25.33 0.67
CA ASP A 156 -1.59 -25.70 -0.20
C ASP A 156 -1.95 -25.42 -1.67
N GLY A 157 -1.02 -24.81 -2.40
CA GLY A 157 -1.23 -24.41 -3.79
C GLY A 157 -2.24 -23.29 -4.04
N GLN A 158 -2.91 -22.77 -3.01
CA GLN A 158 -3.84 -21.66 -3.16
C GLN A 158 -3.09 -20.33 -3.36
N PRO A 159 -3.37 -19.55 -4.44
CA PRO A 159 -2.81 -18.23 -4.60
C PRO A 159 -3.38 -17.27 -3.55
N PHE A 160 -2.63 -16.22 -3.23
CA PHE A 160 -3.11 -15.18 -2.31
C PHE A 160 -3.16 -13.79 -2.97
N PHE A 161 -4.10 -12.97 -2.50
CA PHE A 161 -4.10 -11.53 -2.60
C PHE A 161 -3.97 -10.95 -1.19
N GLY A 162 -2.85 -10.31 -0.90
CA GLY A 162 -2.54 -9.75 0.40
C GLY A 162 -2.31 -8.26 0.39
N GLN A 163 -2.75 -7.61 1.45
CA GLN A 163 -2.40 -6.23 1.76
C GLN A 163 -1.57 -6.20 3.05
N VAL A 164 -0.44 -5.53 3.03
CA VAL A 164 0.38 -5.24 4.21
C VAL A 164 0.45 -3.74 4.38
N GLN A 165 0.02 -3.25 5.53
CA GLN A 165 -0.07 -1.83 5.84
C GLN A 165 1.13 -1.41 6.67
N LEU A 166 2.06 -0.67 6.10
CA LEU A 166 3.18 -0.08 6.81
C LEU A 166 2.82 1.33 7.29
N ARG A 167 3.25 1.65 8.51
CA ARG A 167 2.89 2.94 9.12
C ARG A 167 3.56 4.15 8.47
N GLY A 168 4.69 3.93 7.80
CA GLY A 168 5.37 4.96 7.04
C GLY A 168 5.58 6.26 7.83
N GLY A 169 5.19 7.38 7.27
CA GLY A 169 5.29 8.70 7.88
C GLY A 169 4.47 8.90 9.15
N LYS A 170 3.56 7.96 9.49
CA LYS A 170 2.79 7.97 10.75
C LYS A 170 3.48 7.28 11.91
N LEU A 171 4.70 6.82 11.76
CA LEU A 171 5.44 6.23 12.89
C LEU A 171 5.56 7.19 14.07
N GLY A 172 5.50 8.49 13.83
CA GLY A 172 5.61 9.50 14.86
C GLY A 172 6.86 9.28 15.70
N ASN A 173 6.76 9.42 16.99
CA ASN A 173 7.88 9.26 17.93
C ASN A 173 8.46 7.83 18.01
N ARG A 174 8.01 6.90 17.17
CA ARG A 174 8.53 5.52 17.13
C ARG A 174 9.73 5.35 16.21
N ALA A 175 9.94 6.26 15.25
CA ALA A 175 11.17 6.31 14.49
C ALA A 175 12.28 6.87 15.38
N LYS A 176 13.42 6.17 15.45
CA LYS A 176 14.58 6.66 16.18
C LYS A 176 15.18 7.84 15.42
N PRO A 177 15.38 9.00 16.03
CA PRO A 177 16.05 10.13 15.39
C PRO A 177 17.50 9.74 15.02
N VAL A 178 17.82 9.82 13.75
CA VAL A 178 19.16 9.54 13.19
C VAL A 178 19.60 10.68 12.29
N ILE A 179 18.67 11.32 11.61
CA ILE A 179 18.96 12.38 10.64
C ILE A 179 19.09 13.72 11.35
N ASP A 180 20.23 14.39 11.11
CA ASP A 180 20.46 15.75 11.60
C ASP A 180 19.58 16.75 10.83
N PRO A 181 18.67 17.48 11.50
CA PRO A 181 17.83 18.49 10.86
C PRO A 181 18.62 19.56 10.07
N ALA A 182 19.89 19.85 10.48
CA ALA A 182 20.72 20.81 9.76
C ALA A 182 21.11 20.35 8.35
N THR A 183 21.09 19.05 8.08
CA THR A 183 21.55 18.46 6.81
C THR A 183 20.43 18.27 5.79
N VAL A 184 19.16 18.36 6.19
CA VAL A 184 18.05 18.05 5.29
C VAL A 184 17.86 19.13 4.22
N PRO A 185 17.56 18.76 2.98
CA PRO A 185 17.17 19.70 1.94
C PRO A 185 15.77 20.24 2.24
N VAL A 186 15.65 21.57 2.35
CA VAL A 186 14.34 22.21 2.52
C VAL A 186 13.80 22.61 1.16
N PRO A 187 12.64 22.05 0.72
CA PRO A 187 12.01 22.49 -0.51
C PRO A 187 11.76 24.00 -0.55
N PRO A 188 11.96 24.68 -1.71
CA PRO A 188 11.96 26.13 -1.81
C PRO A 188 10.61 26.80 -1.46
N TYR A 189 9.55 26.03 -1.35
CA TYR A 189 8.22 26.51 -0.97
C TYR A 189 7.96 26.43 0.55
N TYR A 190 8.94 25.99 1.35
CA TYR A 190 8.90 26.04 2.80
C TYR A 190 9.83 27.13 3.35
N PRO A 191 9.49 27.76 4.47
CA PRO A 191 10.45 28.56 5.21
C PRO A 191 11.54 27.64 5.75
N ASP A 192 12.79 28.09 5.64
CA ASP A 192 13.94 27.38 6.20
C ASP A 192 14.09 27.76 7.69
N ILE A 193 13.33 27.08 8.55
CA ILE A 193 13.29 27.26 10.00
C ILE A 193 13.46 25.91 10.70
N PRO A 194 13.90 25.89 11.97
CA PRO A 194 14.16 24.65 12.71
C PRO A 194 13.00 23.67 12.70
N GLU A 195 11.78 24.13 12.90
CA GLU A 195 10.58 23.30 12.99
C GLU A 195 10.30 22.55 11.69
N VAL A 196 10.54 23.18 10.53
CA VAL A 196 10.38 22.56 9.22
C VAL A 196 11.49 21.53 8.99
N ARG A 197 12.72 21.87 9.34
CA ARG A 197 13.85 20.94 9.23
C ARG A 197 13.68 19.71 10.12
N GLU A 198 13.22 19.88 11.35
CA GLU A 198 12.90 18.78 12.27
C GLU A 198 11.83 17.83 11.68
N GLU A 199 10.77 18.39 11.12
CA GLU A 199 9.72 17.58 10.47
C GLU A 199 10.21 16.84 9.23
N ILE A 200 11.08 17.47 8.44
CA ILE A 200 11.70 16.81 7.27
C ILE A 200 12.65 15.69 7.73
N ALA A 201 13.52 15.96 8.70
CA ALA A 201 14.43 14.97 9.27
C ALA A 201 13.65 13.77 9.82
N HIS A 202 12.58 14.04 10.56
CA HIS A 202 11.69 13.00 11.07
C HIS A 202 11.05 12.14 9.94
N HIS A 203 10.72 12.74 8.80
CA HIS A 203 10.23 11.99 7.68
C HIS A 203 11.30 11.03 7.11
N TYR A 204 12.55 11.48 7.01
CA TYR A 204 13.67 10.62 6.61
C TYR A 204 13.89 9.46 7.61
N ASP A 205 13.80 9.71 8.92
CA ASP A 205 13.83 8.66 9.94
C ASP A 205 12.71 7.62 9.75
N CYS A 206 11.51 8.08 9.39
CA CYS A 206 10.39 7.20 9.06
C CYS A 206 10.65 6.37 7.78
N LEU A 207 11.30 6.95 6.78
CA LEU A 207 11.68 6.25 5.54
C LEU A 207 12.69 5.14 5.83
N LEU A 208 13.75 5.41 6.62
CA LEU A 208 14.73 4.41 7.03
C LEU A 208 14.07 3.23 7.77
N LYS A 209 13.15 3.53 8.68
CA LYS A 209 12.39 2.50 9.41
C LYS A 209 11.48 1.69 8.48
N THR A 210 10.83 2.36 7.54
CA THR A 210 9.95 1.70 6.58
C THR A 210 10.74 0.82 5.61
N ASP A 211 11.93 1.24 5.20
CA ASP A 211 12.83 0.43 4.39
C ASP A 211 13.19 -0.89 5.09
N GLN A 212 13.52 -0.84 6.39
CA GLN A 212 13.77 -2.05 7.17
C GLN A 212 12.53 -2.96 7.23
N GLU A 213 11.34 -2.42 7.45
CA GLU A 213 10.10 -3.19 7.49
C GLU A 213 9.79 -3.85 6.14
N ILE A 214 10.14 -3.22 5.02
CA ILE A 214 10.06 -3.81 3.67
C ILE A 214 11.07 -4.94 3.54
N GLY A 215 12.31 -4.74 4.00
CA GLY A 215 13.34 -5.79 4.00
C GLY A 215 12.86 -7.05 4.72
N ASP A 216 12.37 -6.89 5.94
CA ASP A 216 11.84 -8.00 6.75
C ASP A 216 10.70 -8.76 6.05
N LEU A 217 9.83 -8.04 5.33
CA LEU A 217 8.72 -8.64 4.58
C LEU A 217 9.20 -9.39 3.33
N LEU A 218 10.14 -8.82 2.58
CA LEU A 218 10.73 -9.45 1.40
C LEU A 218 11.50 -10.72 1.78
N ASP A 219 12.23 -10.70 2.90
CA ASP A 219 12.95 -11.87 3.42
C ASP A 219 12.00 -12.98 3.88
N GLN A 220 10.85 -12.63 4.47
CA GLN A 220 9.81 -13.60 4.78
C GLN A 220 9.24 -14.27 3.52
N LEU A 221 9.00 -13.48 2.47
CA LEU A 221 8.49 -13.98 1.19
C LEU A 221 9.51 -14.92 0.52
N GLU A 222 10.79 -14.54 0.58
CA GLU A 222 11.90 -15.36 0.06
C GLU A 222 12.07 -16.66 0.83
N LYS A 223 12.06 -16.59 2.16
CA LYS A 223 12.16 -17.78 3.04
C LYS A 223 11.01 -18.77 2.79
N ASP A 224 9.83 -18.29 2.46
CA ASP A 224 8.69 -19.12 2.15
C ASP A 224 8.68 -19.62 0.68
N GLY A 225 9.70 -19.28 -0.13
CA GLY A 225 9.83 -19.69 -1.53
C GLY A 225 8.80 -19.07 -2.47
N LEU A 226 8.25 -17.91 -2.11
CA LEU A 226 7.12 -17.29 -2.83
C LEU A 226 7.53 -16.09 -3.69
N THR A 227 8.79 -15.65 -3.61
CA THR A 227 9.26 -14.45 -4.28
C THR A 227 9.07 -14.50 -5.79
N ASP A 228 9.38 -15.65 -6.41
CA ASP A 228 9.31 -15.81 -7.87
C ASP A 228 7.90 -16.11 -8.40
N SER A 229 6.94 -16.32 -7.53
CA SER A 229 5.53 -16.51 -7.87
C SER A 229 4.62 -15.36 -7.46
N THR A 230 5.19 -14.22 -7.00
CA THR A 230 4.42 -13.11 -6.44
C THR A 230 4.66 -11.80 -7.19
N TYR A 231 3.58 -11.15 -7.62
CA TYR A 231 3.60 -9.73 -7.98
C TYR A 231 3.55 -8.90 -6.69
N ILE A 232 4.50 -7.98 -6.53
CA ILE A 232 4.58 -7.08 -5.37
C ILE A 232 4.34 -5.66 -5.86
N PHE A 233 3.31 -5.01 -5.35
CA PHE A 233 3.02 -3.59 -5.59
C PHE A 233 3.32 -2.83 -4.29
N CYS A 234 4.37 -2.03 -4.29
CA CYS A 234 4.75 -1.19 -3.15
C CYS A 234 4.50 0.28 -3.52
N PHE A 235 3.57 0.93 -2.83
CA PHE A 235 3.15 2.29 -3.16
C PHE A 235 2.61 3.04 -1.94
N SER A 236 2.67 4.38 -2.00
CA SER A 236 2.10 5.24 -0.98
C SER A 236 0.67 5.64 -1.29
N ASP A 237 -0.13 5.82 -0.25
CA ASP A 237 -1.51 6.31 -0.38
C ASP A 237 -1.57 7.83 -0.65
N HIS A 238 -0.65 8.60 -0.13
CA HIS A 238 -0.45 10.04 -0.37
C HIS A 238 0.85 10.51 0.28
N GLY A 239 1.21 11.77 0.06
CA GLY A 239 2.43 12.36 0.58
C GLY A 239 2.43 12.59 2.09
N TYR A 240 3.60 12.96 2.60
CA TYR A 240 3.88 13.21 4.00
C TYR A 240 3.00 14.32 4.59
N LYS A 241 2.92 14.39 5.92
CA LYS A 241 2.00 15.28 6.66
C LYS A 241 2.28 16.78 6.57
N LEU A 242 3.35 17.23 5.92
CA LEU A 242 3.66 18.63 5.73
C LEU A 242 2.63 19.33 4.81
N HIS A 243 2.53 20.65 4.93
CA HIS A 243 1.74 21.51 4.04
C HIS A 243 2.16 21.28 2.58
N ARG A 244 1.23 21.42 1.63
CA ARG A 244 1.40 21.13 0.20
C ARG A 244 1.66 19.64 -0.13
N HIS A 245 1.70 18.78 0.86
CA HIS A 245 1.74 17.33 0.73
C HIS A 245 0.37 16.73 1.09
N LYS A 246 0.22 16.11 2.25
CA LYS A 246 -1.06 15.53 2.68
C LYS A 246 -2.21 16.52 2.62
N GLN A 247 -3.36 16.08 2.08
CA GLN A 247 -4.59 16.85 1.84
C GLN A 247 -4.51 17.89 0.71
N PHE A 248 -3.39 17.96 -0.01
CA PHE A 248 -3.24 18.88 -1.13
C PHE A 248 -3.03 18.13 -2.44
N LEU A 249 -3.49 18.72 -3.55
CA LEU A 249 -3.32 18.17 -4.91
C LEU A 249 -2.08 18.72 -5.62
N TYR A 250 -1.05 19.03 -4.85
CA TYR A 250 0.28 19.34 -5.36
C TYR A 250 1.10 18.06 -5.56
N GLU A 251 2.20 18.15 -6.29
CA GLU A 251 3.14 17.04 -6.50
C GLU A 251 3.49 16.31 -5.18
N GLY A 252 3.82 17.05 -4.12
CA GLY A 252 4.13 16.47 -2.81
C GLY A 252 2.97 15.69 -2.17
N GLY A 253 1.73 15.96 -2.58
CA GLY A 253 0.53 15.31 -2.03
C GLY A 253 0.08 14.07 -2.79
N ILE A 254 0.25 14.05 -4.10
CA ILE A 254 -0.32 13.01 -4.96
C ILE A 254 0.68 12.28 -5.88
N HIS A 255 1.86 12.84 -6.15
CA HIS A 255 2.91 12.17 -6.91
C HIS A 255 3.70 11.25 -5.99
N MET A 256 3.34 9.97 -6.01
CA MET A 256 3.78 8.99 -5.02
C MET A 256 4.71 7.94 -5.64
N PRO A 257 5.57 7.29 -4.82
CA PRO A 257 6.35 6.17 -5.28
C PRO A 257 5.44 4.98 -5.59
N LEU A 258 5.74 4.29 -6.70
CA LEU A 258 5.21 2.97 -7.03
C LEU A 258 6.31 2.09 -7.59
N LEU A 259 6.57 1.00 -6.91
CA LEU A 259 7.46 -0.07 -7.33
C LEU A 259 6.65 -1.34 -7.57
N VAL A 260 6.86 -2.00 -8.69
CA VAL A 260 6.19 -3.26 -9.02
C VAL A 260 7.23 -4.34 -9.24
N GLY A 261 7.42 -5.19 -8.23
CA GLY A 261 8.19 -6.41 -8.34
C GLY A 261 7.41 -7.49 -9.10
N ARG A 262 8.06 -8.18 -10.04
CA ARG A 262 7.40 -9.21 -10.86
C ARG A 262 7.91 -10.61 -10.54
N PRO A 263 7.08 -11.66 -10.73
CA PRO A 263 7.53 -13.04 -10.72
C PRO A 263 8.62 -13.29 -11.76
N ARG A 264 9.44 -14.31 -11.52
CA ARG A 264 10.36 -14.85 -12.51
C ARG A 264 9.77 -16.17 -13.01
N TYR A 265 9.31 -16.20 -14.25
CA TYR A 265 8.86 -17.41 -14.93
C TYR A 265 9.98 -17.95 -15.80
#